data_52c0ceb1b38a2e59d600bea0fa7151aa
#
_entry.id   52c0ceb1b38a2e59d600bea0fa7151aa
#
_cell.length_a   1.000
_cell.length_b   1.000
_cell.length_c   1.000
_cell.angle_alpha   90.00
_cell.angle_beta   90.00
_cell.angle_gamma   90.00
#
_symmetry.space_group_name_H-M   'P 1'
#
loop_
_entity.id
_entity.type
_entity.pdbx_description
1 polymer ?
#
loop_
_entity_poly.entity_id
_entity_poly.type
_entity_poly.pdbx_seq_one_letter_code
_entity_poly.pdbx_strand_id
1 'polypeptide(L)'
;MSENELAKIVVSIAYNIHSRLGPGLFESVYETIMEHELIIKYHLHVTRQYPIPVIWKETKMELGFRADLIVENKLIIELKSIESLAPVHYKQVLTYLKLSGVKLGIIINFN
;
A
#
# COMPACT_ATOMS: atom_id res chain seq x y z
N MET A 1 -11.25 -4.05 12.62
CA MET A 1 -10.71 -2.69 12.61
C MET A 1 -11.28 -1.89 11.45
N SER A 2 -11.48 -0.61 11.67
CA SER A 2 -11.87 0.30 10.60
C SER A 2 -10.68 0.65 9.71
N GLU A 3 -10.95 1.20 8.53
CA GLU A 3 -9.91 1.68 7.62
C GLU A 3 -9.02 2.73 8.28
N ASN A 4 -9.62 3.65 9.06
CA ASN A 4 -8.85 4.69 9.74
C ASN A 4 -7.96 4.15 10.86
N GLU A 5 -8.42 3.12 11.57
CA GLU A 5 -7.60 2.46 12.59
C GLU A 5 -6.40 1.75 11.94
N LEU A 6 -6.61 1.08 10.81
CA LEU A 6 -5.53 0.45 10.06
C LEU A 6 -4.54 1.49 9.54
N ALA A 7 -5.03 2.62 9.04
CA ALA A 7 -4.17 3.70 8.56
C ALA A 7 -3.29 4.26 9.65
N LYS A 8 -3.80 4.43 10.87
CA LYS A 8 -3.00 4.88 12.01
C LYS A 8 -1.87 3.92 12.34
N ILE A 9 -2.15 2.63 12.32
CA ILE A 9 -1.12 1.59 12.54
C ILE A 9 -0.04 1.69 11.47
N VAL A 10 -0.44 1.80 10.21
CA VAL A 10 0.49 1.88 9.07
C VAL A 10 1.38 3.13 9.17
N VAL A 11 0.80 4.28 9.49
CA VAL A 11 1.57 5.52 9.67
C VAL A 11 2.58 5.40 10.81
N SER A 12 2.18 4.79 11.91
CA SER A 12 3.06 4.55 13.06
C SER A 12 4.24 3.65 12.68
N ILE A 13 3.97 2.57 11.95
CA ILE A 13 5.02 1.67 11.47
C ILE A 13 5.97 2.41 10.51
N ALA A 14 5.41 3.16 9.55
CA ALA A 14 6.19 3.91 8.58
C ALA A 14 7.12 4.93 9.26
N TYR A 15 6.61 5.65 10.23
CA TYR A 15 7.40 6.60 11.02
C TYR A 15 8.57 5.90 11.71
N ASN A 16 8.30 4.76 12.33
CA ASN A 16 9.32 3.99 13.02
C ASN A 16 10.40 3.46 12.07
N ILE A 17 9.99 2.95 10.91
CA ILE A 17 10.92 2.49 9.87
C ILE A 17 11.81 3.64 9.42
N HIS A 18 11.20 4.76 9.06
CA HIS A 18 11.93 5.92 8.54
C HIS A 18 12.89 6.52 9.59
N SER A 19 12.49 6.53 10.85
CA SER A 19 13.36 7.02 11.95
C SER A 19 14.59 6.16 12.13
N ARG A 20 14.48 4.86 11.90
CA ARG A 20 15.61 3.92 12.09
C ARG A 20 16.49 3.78 10.87
N LEU A 21 15.90 3.72 9.68
CA LEU A 21 16.62 3.41 8.46
C LEU A 21 16.88 4.62 7.57
N GLY A 22 16.07 5.66 7.71
CA GLY A 22 16.18 6.85 6.89
C GLY A 22 15.75 6.63 5.44
N PRO A 23 15.98 7.63 4.59
CA PRO A 23 15.68 7.55 3.15
C PRO A 23 16.74 6.78 2.38
N GLY A 24 16.47 6.51 1.10
CA GLY A 24 17.48 6.03 0.17
C GLY A 24 17.52 4.54 -0.08
N LEU A 25 16.66 3.76 0.58
CA LEU A 25 16.55 2.34 0.32
C LEU A 25 15.56 2.08 -0.81
N PHE A 26 15.65 0.90 -1.42
CA PHE A 26 14.67 0.47 -2.42
C PHE A 26 13.29 0.30 -1.78
N GLU A 27 12.26 0.55 -2.56
CA GLU A 27 10.87 0.40 -2.11
C GLU A 27 10.57 -0.99 -1.59
N SER A 28 11.17 -2.02 -2.20
CA SER A 28 11.00 -3.41 -1.77
C SER A 28 11.47 -3.67 -0.34
N VAL A 29 12.48 -2.93 0.13
CA VAL A 29 12.97 -3.06 1.51
C VAL A 29 11.91 -2.56 2.48
N TYR A 30 11.40 -1.35 2.24
CA TYR A 30 10.35 -0.77 3.09
C TYR A 30 9.08 -1.63 3.08
N GLU A 31 8.72 -2.16 1.91
CA GLU A 31 7.56 -3.04 1.75
C GLU A 31 7.70 -4.31 2.59
N THR A 32 8.87 -4.95 2.53
CA THR A 32 9.15 -6.16 3.30
C THR A 32 9.03 -5.91 4.81
N ILE A 33 9.58 -4.79 5.28
CA ILE A 33 9.54 -4.46 6.72
C ILE A 33 8.11 -4.12 7.14
N MET A 34 7.39 -3.35 6.32
CA MET A 34 6.00 -3.00 6.61
C MET A 34 5.13 -4.25 6.73
N GLU A 35 5.25 -5.17 5.78
CA GLU A 35 4.53 -6.43 5.81
C GLU A 35 4.86 -7.22 7.08
N HIS A 36 6.14 -7.34 7.41
CA HIS A 36 6.61 -8.05 8.59
C HIS A 36 5.97 -7.49 9.87
N GLU A 37 6.02 -6.18 10.05
CA GLU A 37 5.46 -5.52 11.24
C GLU A 37 3.94 -5.72 11.33
N LEU A 38 3.24 -5.55 10.21
CA LEU A 38 1.78 -5.72 10.20
C LEU A 38 1.37 -7.14 10.57
N ILE A 39 2.09 -8.14 10.09
CA ILE A 39 1.77 -9.54 10.35
C ILE A 39 2.21 -9.95 11.75
N ILE A 40 3.45 -9.72 12.10
CA ILE A 40 4.05 -10.26 13.33
C ILE A 40 3.60 -9.49 14.57
N LYS A 41 3.62 -8.16 14.51
CA LYS A 41 3.28 -7.32 15.67
C LYS A 41 1.78 -7.13 15.84
N TYR A 42 1.05 -6.94 14.74
CA TYR A 42 -0.37 -6.61 14.77
C TYR A 42 -1.29 -7.76 14.38
N HIS A 43 -0.75 -8.89 13.94
CA HIS A 43 -1.50 -10.08 13.56
C HIS A 43 -2.57 -9.81 12.50
N LEU A 44 -2.25 -8.93 11.53
CA LEU A 44 -3.16 -8.54 10.47
C LEU A 44 -2.94 -9.40 9.23
N HIS A 45 -4.00 -9.54 8.44
CA HIS A 45 -3.93 -10.21 7.14
C HIS A 45 -3.41 -9.22 6.10
N VAL A 46 -2.28 -9.54 5.47
CA VAL A 46 -1.61 -8.69 4.48
C VAL A 46 -1.30 -9.50 3.23
N THR A 47 -1.60 -8.92 2.08
CA THR A 47 -1.19 -9.49 0.79
C THR A 47 -0.27 -8.51 0.08
N ARG A 48 0.91 -8.98 -0.31
CA ARG A 48 1.88 -8.19 -1.10
C ARG A 48 1.59 -8.32 -2.57
N GLN A 49 1.90 -7.24 -3.31
CA GLN A 49 1.76 -7.21 -4.76
C GLN A 49 0.40 -7.74 -5.19
N TYR A 50 -0.62 -7.16 -4.57
CA TYR A 50 -2.00 -7.60 -4.74
C TYR A 50 -2.50 -7.25 -6.14
N PRO A 51 -2.86 -8.24 -6.96
CA PRO A 51 -3.30 -7.98 -8.32
C PRO A 51 -4.68 -7.30 -8.34
N ILE A 52 -4.79 -6.26 -9.17
CA ILE A 52 -6.02 -5.49 -9.30
C ILE A 52 -6.51 -5.65 -10.74
N PRO A 53 -7.52 -6.48 -10.99
CA PRO A 53 -8.03 -6.69 -12.34
C PRO A 53 -8.93 -5.54 -12.80
N VAL A 54 -8.99 -5.36 -14.11
CA VAL A 54 -9.98 -4.51 -14.75
C VAL A 54 -11.13 -5.40 -15.20
N ILE A 55 -12.35 -5.05 -14.85
CA ILE A 55 -13.54 -5.77 -15.27
C ILE A 55 -14.24 -4.93 -16.33
N TRP A 56 -14.33 -5.47 -17.53
CA TRP A 56 -15.00 -4.83 -18.65
C TRP A 56 -16.13 -5.72 -19.15
N LYS A 57 -17.37 -5.28 -18.98
CA LYS A 57 -18.55 -6.02 -19.43
C LYS A 57 -18.49 -7.51 -19.03
N GLU A 58 -18.34 -7.80 -17.76
CA GLU A 58 -18.25 -9.15 -17.20
C GLU A 58 -16.95 -9.90 -17.51
N THR A 59 -16.06 -9.33 -18.33
CA THR A 59 -14.77 -9.94 -18.61
C THR A 59 -13.71 -9.41 -17.65
N LYS A 60 -13.09 -10.32 -16.91
CA LYS A 60 -11.99 -9.99 -16.00
C LYS A 60 -10.68 -9.98 -16.77
N MET A 61 -9.98 -8.86 -16.72
CA MET A 61 -8.69 -8.67 -17.40
C MET A 61 -7.61 -8.39 -16.38
N GLU A 62 -6.59 -9.22 -16.34
CA GLU A 62 -5.42 -8.99 -15.50
C GLU A 62 -4.35 -8.28 -16.32
N LEU A 63 -4.20 -6.98 -16.11
CA LEU A 63 -3.35 -6.11 -16.92
C LEU A 63 -2.07 -5.68 -16.19
N GLY A 64 -1.70 -6.41 -15.13
CA GLY A 64 -0.47 -6.14 -14.41
C GLY A 64 -0.56 -5.05 -13.35
N PHE A 65 -1.75 -4.50 -13.10
CA PHE A 65 -1.91 -3.57 -11.99
C PHE A 65 -1.80 -4.32 -10.67
N ARG A 66 -0.93 -3.82 -9.78
CA ARG A 66 -0.71 -4.43 -8.48
C ARG A 66 -0.55 -3.34 -7.44
N ALA A 67 -1.28 -3.47 -6.34
CA ALA A 67 -1.02 -2.65 -5.17
C ALA A 67 0.13 -3.27 -4.37
N ASP A 68 1.01 -2.45 -3.81
CA ASP A 68 2.14 -2.95 -3.04
C ASP A 68 1.68 -3.83 -1.88
N LEU A 69 0.74 -3.33 -1.08
CA LEU A 69 0.15 -4.08 0.03
C LEU A 69 -1.34 -3.79 0.11
N ILE A 70 -2.10 -4.81 0.48
CA ILE A 70 -3.48 -4.63 0.94
C ILE A 70 -3.61 -5.26 2.32
N VAL A 71 -4.21 -4.53 3.25
CA VAL A 71 -4.36 -4.93 4.65
C VAL A 71 -5.82 -5.16 4.97
N GLU A 72 -6.14 -6.35 5.47
CA GLU A 72 -7.50 -6.75 5.89
C GLU A 72 -8.56 -6.54 4.81
N ASN A 73 -8.16 -6.53 3.55
CA ASN A 73 -9.01 -6.19 2.41
C ASN A 73 -9.70 -4.83 2.53
N LYS A 74 -9.16 -3.93 3.35
CA LYS A 74 -9.75 -2.63 3.66
C LYS A 74 -8.87 -1.44 3.33
N LEU A 75 -7.55 -1.63 3.29
CA LEU A 75 -6.60 -0.55 3.09
C LEU A 75 -5.56 -0.93 2.07
N ILE A 76 -5.41 -0.13 1.03
CA ILE A 76 -4.32 -0.25 0.07
C ILE A 76 -3.18 0.65 0.49
N ILE A 77 -1.96 0.12 0.47
CA ILE A 77 -0.74 0.87 0.77
C ILE A 77 0.15 0.87 -0.47
N GLU A 78 0.56 2.07 -0.89
CA GLU A 78 1.57 2.25 -1.92
C GLU A 78 2.80 2.90 -1.29
N LEU A 79 3.96 2.28 -1.50
CA LEU A 79 5.23 2.74 -0.94
C LEU A 79 6.11 3.30 -2.03
N LYS A 80 6.65 4.48 -1.80
CA LYS A 80 7.57 5.14 -2.72
C LYS A 80 8.86 5.51 -1.98
N SER A 81 9.94 5.59 -2.75
CA SER A 81 11.23 6.04 -2.25
C SER A 81 11.84 6.96 -3.30
N ILE A 82 11.23 8.13 -3.45
CA ILE A 82 11.51 9.08 -4.54
C ILE A 82 11.63 10.48 -3.96
N GLU A 83 12.23 11.38 -4.72
CA GLU A 83 12.48 12.75 -4.27
C GLU A 83 11.18 13.47 -3.90
N SER A 84 10.17 13.39 -4.76
CA SER A 84 8.85 13.94 -4.46
C SER A 84 7.76 13.20 -5.19
N LEU A 85 6.57 13.16 -4.57
CA LEU A 85 5.40 12.57 -5.18
C LEU A 85 4.86 13.48 -6.29
N ALA A 86 4.43 12.87 -7.40
CA ALA A 86 3.80 13.56 -8.51
C ALA A 86 2.30 13.23 -8.56
N PRO A 87 1.48 14.06 -9.24
CA PRO A 87 0.05 13.78 -9.36
C PRO A 87 -0.29 12.39 -9.89
N VAL A 88 0.53 11.82 -10.76
CA VAL A 88 0.32 10.48 -11.31
C VAL A 88 0.29 9.41 -10.22
N HIS A 89 1.05 9.58 -9.14
CA HIS A 89 1.10 8.62 -8.04
C HIS A 89 -0.24 8.57 -7.29
N TYR A 90 -0.84 9.73 -7.06
CA TYR A 90 -2.16 9.81 -6.43
C TYR A 90 -3.25 9.26 -7.34
N LYS A 91 -3.17 9.54 -8.64
CA LYS A 91 -4.13 9.02 -9.62
C LYS A 91 -4.08 7.51 -9.68
N GLN A 92 -2.89 6.93 -9.59
CA GLN A 92 -2.71 5.48 -9.57
C GLN A 92 -3.45 4.83 -8.41
N VAL A 93 -3.29 5.36 -7.20
CA VAL A 93 -3.98 4.82 -6.02
C VAL A 93 -5.49 4.99 -6.15
N LEU A 94 -5.96 6.13 -6.62
CA LEU A 94 -7.39 6.35 -6.85
C LEU A 94 -7.95 5.33 -7.85
N THR A 95 -7.20 5.01 -8.89
CA THR A 95 -7.58 3.98 -9.86
C THR A 95 -7.68 2.62 -9.19
N TYR A 96 -6.71 2.26 -8.35
CA TYR A 96 -6.75 0.99 -7.61
C TYR A 96 -7.97 0.90 -6.70
N LEU A 97 -8.32 1.97 -6.01
CA LEU A 97 -9.52 2.01 -5.16
C LEU A 97 -10.78 1.82 -5.99
N LYS A 98 -10.85 2.50 -7.12
CA LYS A 98 -12.00 2.40 -8.01
C LYS A 98 -12.19 0.98 -8.55
N LEU A 99 -11.10 0.34 -8.97
CA LEU A 99 -11.14 -1.00 -9.55
C LEU A 99 -11.39 -2.09 -8.50
N SER A 100 -10.85 -1.93 -7.31
CA SER A 100 -10.92 -2.94 -6.25
C SER A 100 -12.14 -2.83 -5.35
N GLY A 101 -12.76 -1.66 -5.29
CA GLY A 101 -13.83 -1.38 -4.34
C GLY A 101 -13.34 -1.11 -2.92
N VAL A 102 -12.03 -1.09 -2.70
CA VAL A 102 -11.45 -0.74 -1.39
C VAL A 102 -11.62 0.76 -1.15
N LYS A 103 -11.99 1.15 0.06
CA LYS A 103 -12.42 2.52 0.35
C LYS A 103 -11.28 3.48 0.65
N LEU A 104 -10.16 2.99 1.17
CA LEU A 104 -9.06 3.85 1.59
C LEU A 104 -7.75 3.36 1.03
N GLY A 105 -6.97 4.29 0.54
CA GLY A 105 -5.59 4.06 0.12
C GLY A 105 -4.67 5.06 0.78
N ILE A 106 -3.44 4.66 1.01
CA ILE A 106 -2.41 5.53 1.57
C ILE A 106 -1.14 5.43 0.74
N ILE A 107 -0.53 6.56 0.47
CA ILE A 107 0.77 6.62 -0.18
C ILE A 107 1.78 7.09 0.86
N ILE A 108 2.87 6.35 0.98
CA ILE A 108 3.97 6.70 1.87
C ILE A 108 5.23 6.84 1.06
N ASN A 109 5.84 8.02 1.12
CA ASN A 109 7.12 8.26 0.47
C ASN A 109 8.22 8.32 1.54
N PHE A 110 9.14 7.37 1.48
CA PHE A 110 10.27 7.26 2.42
C PHE A 110 11.46 8.14 1.99
N ASN A 111 11.18 9.29 1.46
CA ASN A 111 12.24 10.23 1.10
C ASN A 111 12.79 10.99 2.31
#